data_05aa415501d365cc34ec800c2c044670
#
_entry.id   05aa415501d365cc34ec800c2c044670
#
_cell.length_a   1.000
_cell.length_b   1.000
_cell.length_c   1.000
_cell.angle_alpha   90.00
_cell.angle_beta   90.00
_cell.angle_gamma   90.00
#
_symmetry.space_group_name_H-M   'P 1'
#
loop_
_entity.id
_entity.type
_entity.pdbx_description
1 polymer ?
#
loop_
_entity_poly.entity_id
_entity_poly.type
_entity_poly.pdbx_seq_one_letter_code
_entity_poly.pdbx_strand_id
1 'polypeptide(L)'
;MKNKVVVVGSYNTDMTIKTKKLPGPGETVIGGYFSTGGGGKGANQAIAAARIGAEVCFVARVGNDVLGSEGIKRLNEEHINTKYIYRDNELPTGVAFIVVDDKGENSIVVASGANANLSPTDIESASDEISSADILLIQLESPIESVYASIKSAHDNGVTVILNPAPAQELDNHILKYVDIITPNIVEAEMLTGIKVTDVNSLQSIVNRFFDYGINDVIITLGSKGYFAGAHDAMKIIPALNVAPIDTTGAGDVFSGSPAAFLSEGMTIETP
;
A
#
# COMPACT_ATOMS: atom_id res chain seq x y z
N MET A 1 2.07 -0.67 -25.54
CA MET A 1 1.74 -1.32 -24.26
C MET A 1 1.03 -0.26 -23.43
N LYS A 2 0.03 -0.60 -22.64
CA LYS A 2 -0.82 0.43 -22.00
C LYS A 2 -0.13 1.16 -20.84
N ASN A 3 0.75 0.52 -20.07
CA ASN A 3 1.43 1.04 -18.87
C ASN A 3 0.44 1.65 -17.85
N LYS A 4 -0.72 0.99 -17.68
CA LYS A 4 -1.82 1.49 -16.84
C LYS A 4 -1.91 0.75 -15.52
N VAL A 5 -1.82 1.48 -14.42
CA VAL A 5 -1.96 0.96 -13.06
C VAL A 5 -3.20 1.57 -12.42
N VAL A 6 -4.11 0.74 -11.94
CA VAL A 6 -5.19 1.17 -11.06
C VAL A 6 -4.78 0.86 -9.63
N VAL A 7 -4.81 1.88 -8.78
CA VAL A 7 -4.59 1.72 -7.33
C VAL A 7 -5.92 1.90 -6.63
N VAL A 8 -6.32 0.91 -5.82
CA VAL A 8 -7.49 1.02 -4.93
C VAL A 8 -6.97 1.07 -3.50
N GLY A 9 -7.33 2.12 -2.74
CA GLY A 9 -6.79 2.22 -1.38
C GLY A 9 -7.11 3.52 -0.66
N SER A 10 -6.39 3.76 0.41
CA SER A 10 -6.58 4.87 1.34
C SER A 10 -5.87 6.15 0.91
N TYR A 11 -6.46 7.27 1.29
CA TYR A 11 -5.83 8.58 1.38
C TYR A 11 -5.92 9.10 2.81
N ASN A 12 -4.82 9.56 3.37
CA ASN A 12 -4.79 10.25 4.65
C ASN A 12 -4.09 11.60 4.51
N THR A 13 -4.43 12.56 5.36
CA THR A 13 -3.57 13.71 5.62
C THR A 13 -2.70 13.40 6.82
N ASP A 14 -1.39 13.34 6.62
CA ASP A 14 -0.43 13.16 7.70
C ASP A 14 -0.21 14.49 8.41
N MET A 15 -0.43 14.51 9.73
CA MET A 15 -0.21 15.64 10.63
C MET A 15 0.94 15.31 11.56
N THR A 16 2.15 15.80 11.23
CA THR A 16 3.38 15.45 11.94
C THR A 16 3.79 16.57 12.89
N ILE A 17 4.05 16.23 14.14
CA ILE A 17 4.66 17.11 15.14
C ILE A 17 6.03 16.54 15.54
N LYS A 18 7.09 17.28 15.28
CA LYS A 18 8.43 16.96 15.79
C LYS A 18 8.62 17.64 17.14
N THR A 19 9.00 16.90 18.17
CA THR A 19 9.11 17.38 19.56
C THR A 19 10.35 16.77 20.23
N LYS A 20 10.76 17.31 21.38
CA LYS A 20 11.95 16.80 22.10
C LYS A 20 11.78 15.39 22.66
N LYS A 21 10.56 15.03 23.01
CA LYS A 21 10.20 13.69 23.54
C LYS A 21 8.74 13.38 23.25
N LEU A 22 8.40 12.11 23.20
CA LEU A 22 7.01 11.68 23.15
C LEU A 22 6.30 11.99 24.49
N PRO A 23 5.06 12.54 24.51
CA PRO A 23 4.32 12.76 25.73
C PRO A 23 3.91 11.43 26.38
N GLY A 24 4.09 11.31 27.70
CA GLY A 24 3.52 10.21 28.47
C GLY A 24 2.02 10.43 28.78
N PRO A 25 1.31 9.42 29.33
CA PRO A 25 -0.08 9.56 29.75
C PRO A 25 -0.25 10.75 30.72
N GLY A 26 -1.19 11.66 30.39
CA GLY A 26 -1.47 12.86 31.19
C GLY A 26 -0.42 14.00 31.06
N GLU A 27 0.59 13.84 30.23
CA GLU A 27 1.63 14.85 30.02
C GLU A 27 1.30 15.79 28.84
N THR A 28 1.57 17.07 29.01
CA THR A 28 1.55 18.05 27.93
C THR A 28 2.98 18.47 27.60
N VAL A 29 3.39 18.28 26.35
CA VAL A 29 4.67 18.78 25.82
C VAL A 29 4.38 20.02 24.98
N ILE A 30 5.01 21.16 25.32
CA ILE A 30 4.86 22.42 24.59
C ILE A 30 6.08 22.65 23.71
N GLY A 31 5.83 23.09 22.48
CA GLY A 31 6.84 23.35 21.45
C GLY A 31 6.80 22.27 20.38
N GLY A 32 7.68 22.40 19.40
CA GLY A 32 7.78 21.49 18.28
C GLY A 32 7.53 22.17 16.94
N TYR A 33 7.82 21.42 15.87
CA TYR A 33 7.57 21.82 14.50
C TYR A 33 6.41 21.01 13.93
N PHE A 34 5.39 21.70 13.41
CA PHE A 34 4.23 21.09 12.79
C PHE A 34 4.33 21.12 11.28
N SER A 35 4.00 20.02 10.63
CA SER A 35 3.87 19.92 9.18
C SER A 35 2.71 19.02 8.79
N THR A 36 2.17 19.25 7.59
CA THR A 36 1.16 18.41 6.98
C THR A 36 1.67 17.85 5.66
N GLY A 37 1.32 16.60 5.38
CA GLY A 37 1.65 15.90 4.13
C GLY A 37 0.48 15.08 3.61
N GLY A 38 0.56 14.63 2.37
CA GLY A 38 -0.28 13.55 1.89
C GLY A 38 0.29 12.22 2.39
N GLY A 39 -0.59 11.29 2.77
CA GLY A 39 -0.28 9.95 3.24
C GLY A 39 -1.41 8.99 2.88
N GLY A 40 -1.39 7.84 3.54
CA GLY A 40 -2.23 6.69 3.20
C GLY A 40 -1.53 5.77 2.20
N LYS A 41 -1.57 4.47 2.47
CA LYS A 41 -0.82 3.47 1.66
C LYS A 41 -1.22 3.52 0.19
N GLY A 42 -2.53 3.63 -0.10
CA GLY A 42 -3.00 3.74 -1.48
C GLY A 42 -2.42 4.94 -2.20
N ALA A 43 -2.49 6.13 -1.61
CA ALA A 43 -1.95 7.35 -2.20
C ALA A 43 -0.43 7.30 -2.37
N ASN A 44 0.31 6.81 -1.37
CA ASN A 44 1.76 6.67 -1.43
C ASN A 44 2.20 5.74 -2.57
N GLN A 45 1.52 4.60 -2.72
CA GLN A 45 1.81 3.63 -3.78
C GLN A 45 1.43 4.16 -5.16
N ALA A 46 0.31 4.89 -5.28
CA ALA A 46 -0.12 5.55 -6.51
C ALA A 46 0.91 6.61 -6.95
N ILE A 47 1.38 7.45 -6.02
CA ILE A 47 2.41 8.46 -6.29
C ILE A 47 3.72 7.79 -6.70
N ALA A 48 4.13 6.70 -6.04
CA ALA A 48 5.35 5.98 -6.39
C ALA A 48 5.28 5.43 -7.82
N ALA A 49 4.17 4.80 -8.20
CA ALA A 49 3.98 4.29 -9.55
C ALA A 49 3.96 5.40 -10.61
N ALA A 50 3.26 6.51 -10.34
CA ALA A 50 3.18 7.65 -11.26
C ALA A 50 4.55 8.30 -11.49
N ARG A 51 5.36 8.48 -10.43
CA ARG A 51 6.71 9.05 -10.53
C ARG A 51 7.70 8.19 -11.32
N ILE A 52 7.46 6.89 -11.41
CA ILE A 52 8.23 5.95 -12.25
C ILE A 52 7.79 6.03 -13.72
N GLY A 53 6.59 6.55 -14.01
CA GLY A 53 6.11 6.77 -15.36
C GLY A 53 4.85 6.01 -15.74
N ALA A 54 4.21 5.28 -14.80
CA ALA A 54 2.95 4.62 -15.06
C ALA A 54 1.80 5.62 -15.24
N GLU A 55 0.83 5.28 -16.09
CA GLU A 55 -0.47 5.95 -16.15
C GLU A 55 -1.33 5.45 -14.99
N VAL A 56 -1.44 6.27 -13.93
CA VAL A 56 -2.10 5.84 -12.68
C VAL A 56 -3.50 6.41 -12.57
N CYS A 57 -4.47 5.56 -12.27
CA CYS A 57 -5.79 5.93 -11.77
C CYS A 57 -5.94 5.51 -10.31
N PHE A 58 -6.42 6.41 -9.47
CA PHE A 58 -6.61 6.15 -8.04
C PHE A 58 -8.08 6.10 -7.67
N VAL A 59 -8.51 4.96 -7.10
CA VAL A 59 -9.86 4.72 -6.59
C VAL A 59 -9.82 4.79 -5.07
N ALA A 60 -10.47 5.78 -4.50
CA ALA A 60 -10.43 6.07 -3.07
C ALA A 60 -11.68 6.83 -2.60
N ARG A 61 -11.78 7.05 -1.29
CA ARG A 61 -12.80 7.92 -0.73
C ARG A 61 -12.18 8.92 0.24
N VAL A 62 -12.53 10.19 0.09
CA VAL A 62 -12.09 11.30 0.96
C VAL A 62 -13.31 12.08 1.46
N GLY A 63 -13.18 12.80 2.56
CA GLY A 63 -14.23 13.66 3.06
C GLY A 63 -14.55 14.82 2.10
N ASN A 64 -15.77 15.32 2.17
CA ASN A 64 -16.14 16.56 1.48
C ASN A 64 -15.68 17.78 2.28
N ASP A 65 -14.39 17.87 2.55
CA ASP A 65 -13.73 18.86 3.40
C ASP A 65 -12.48 19.46 2.72
N VAL A 66 -11.80 20.35 3.44
CA VAL A 66 -10.59 21.02 2.96
C VAL A 66 -9.44 20.02 2.75
N LEU A 67 -9.28 19.06 3.66
CA LEU A 67 -8.19 18.05 3.59
C LEU A 67 -8.36 17.16 2.35
N GLY A 68 -9.58 16.70 2.07
CA GLY A 68 -9.87 15.93 0.87
C GLY A 68 -9.68 16.73 -0.42
N SER A 69 -10.00 18.01 -0.39
CA SER A 69 -9.80 18.91 -1.55
C SER A 69 -8.31 19.13 -1.83
N GLU A 70 -7.51 19.35 -0.79
CA GLU A 70 -6.06 19.47 -0.91
C GLU A 70 -5.42 18.16 -1.34
N GLY A 71 -5.92 17.01 -0.82
CA GLY A 71 -5.47 15.68 -1.22
C GLY A 71 -5.64 15.44 -2.71
N ILE A 72 -6.83 15.67 -3.24
CA ILE A 72 -7.12 15.52 -4.68
C ILE A 72 -6.24 16.47 -5.51
N LYS A 73 -6.04 17.70 -5.05
CA LYS A 73 -5.15 18.65 -5.73
C LYS A 73 -3.72 18.12 -5.82
N ARG A 74 -3.16 17.62 -4.72
CA ARG A 74 -1.80 17.03 -4.68
C ARG A 74 -1.66 15.83 -5.61
N LEU A 75 -2.66 14.94 -5.64
CA LEU A 75 -2.66 13.78 -6.53
C LEU A 75 -2.71 14.19 -8.01
N ASN A 76 -3.48 15.24 -8.35
CA ASN A 76 -3.49 15.81 -9.71
C ASN A 76 -2.14 16.44 -10.09
N GLU A 77 -1.43 17.06 -9.14
CA GLU A 77 -0.07 17.60 -9.36
C GLU A 77 0.95 16.48 -9.65
N GLU A 78 0.71 15.25 -9.16
CA GLU A 78 1.49 14.04 -9.50
C GLU A 78 0.95 13.33 -10.76
N HIS A 79 0.09 13.98 -11.54
CA HIS A 79 -0.52 13.47 -12.78
C HIS A 79 -1.36 12.20 -12.62
N ILE A 80 -1.87 11.93 -11.43
CA ILE A 80 -2.74 10.79 -11.14
C ILE A 80 -4.17 11.12 -11.56
N ASN A 81 -4.84 10.20 -12.26
CA ASN A 81 -6.26 10.32 -12.57
C ASN A 81 -7.08 10.14 -11.29
N THR A 82 -7.75 11.20 -10.87
CA THR A 82 -8.55 11.28 -9.63
C THR A 82 -10.06 11.17 -9.85
N LYS A 83 -10.50 10.78 -11.06
CA LYS A 83 -11.92 10.68 -11.43
C LYS A 83 -12.73 9.81 -10.48
N TYR A 84 -12.13 8.77 -9.91
CA TYR A 84 -12.75 7.80 -9.03
C TYR A 84 -12.40 8.02 -7.55
N ILE A 85 -12.03 9.24 -7.17
CA ILE A 85 -11.96 9.64 -5.77
C ILE A 85 -13.31 10.20 -5.37
N TYR A 86 -14.05 9.42 -4.60
CA TYR A 86 -15.41 9.77 -4.15
C TYR A 86 -15.37 10.70 -2.95
N ARG A 87 -16.35 11.62 -2.87
CA ARG A 87 -16.52 12.51 -1.74
C ARG A 87 -17.53 11.95 -0.75
N ASP A 88 -17.11 11.83 0.51
CA ASP A 88 -17.99 11.45 1.62
C ASP A 88 -18.56 12.69 2.27
N ASN A 89 -19.90 12.75 2.46
CA ASN A 89 -20.57 13.86 3.11
C ASN A 89 -20.80 13.66 4.61
N GLU A 90 -20.52 12.46 5.13
CA GLU A 90 -20.77 12.09 6.52
C GLU A 90 -19.46 11.99 7.32
N LEU A 91 -18.43 11.41 6.74
CA LEU A 91 -17.14 11.23 7.38
C LEU A 91 -16.07 12.20 6.84
N PRO A 92 -15.21 12.73 7.72
CA PRO A 92 -14.10 13.58 7.30
C PRO A 92 -13.04 12.75 6.56
N THR A 93 -12.15 13.44 5.86
CA THR A 93 -10.95 12.82 5.27
C THR A 93 -10.11 12.12 6.36
N GLY A 94 -9.56 10.96 6.03
CA GLY A 94 -8.67 10.23 6.91
C GLY A 94 -7.44 11.05 7.32
N VAL A 95 -7.02 10.91 8.56
CA VAL A 95 -5.85 11.60 9.10
C VAL A 95 -4.94 10.64 9.87
N ALA A 96 -3.62 10.87 9.77
CA ALA A 96 -2.64 10.24 10.64
C ALA A 96 -1.98 11.32 11.51
N PHE A 97 -2.13 11.20 12.83
CA PHE A 97 -1.40 12.02 13.79
C PHE A 97 -0.09 11.34 14.13
N ILE A 98 1.02 11.99 13.82
CA ILE A 98 2.37 11.46 13.95
C ILE A 98 3.16 12.36 14.87
N VAL A 99 3.59 11.85 16.02
CA VAL A 99 4.51 12.55 16.91
C VAL A 99 5.87 11.90 16.79
N VAL A 100 6.93 12.70 16.50
CA VAL A 100 8.29 12.20 16.33
C VAL A 100 9.18 12.93 17.32
N ASP A 101 10.00 12.21 18.08
CA ASP A 101 10.95 12.79 19.01
C ASP A 101 12.35 13.06 18.40
N ASP A 102 13.22 13.72 19.17
CA ASP A 102 14.59 14.03 18.73
C ASP A 102 15.47 12.78 18.48
N LYS A 103 15.04 11.59 18.93
CA LYS A 103 15.72 10.32 18.66
C LYS A 103 15.20 9.64 17.39
N GLY A 104 14.13 10.18 16.77
CA GLY A 104 13.45 9.58 15.62
C GLY A 104 12.43 8.50 16.01
N GLU A 105 12.14 8.33 17.33
CA GLU A 105 11.04 7.45 17.75
C GLU A 105 9.70 8.13 17.45
N ASN A 106 8.72 7.36 17.03
CA ASN A 106 7.41 7.89 16.67
C ASN A 106 6.25 7.20 17.40
N SER A 107 5.16 7.94 17.48
CA SER A 107 3.85 7.41 17.90
C SER A 107 2.83 7.87 16.87
N ILE A 108 2.07 6.93 16.31
CA ILE A 108 1.13 7.18 15.22
C ILE A 108 -0.26 6.72 15.62
N VAL A 109 -1.24 7.59 15.39
CA VAL A 109 -2.66 7.26 15.53
C VAL A 109 -3.35 7.61 14.21
N VAL A 110 -4.05 6.66 13.62
CA VAL A 110 -4.79 6.84 12.36
C VAL A 110 -6.28 6.85 12.65
N ALA A 111 -6.95 7.89 12.17
CA ALA A 111 -8.41 7.93 12.05
C ALA A 111 -8.75 7.72 10.57
N SER A 112 -9.35 6.59 10.24
CA SER A 112 -9.63 6.19 8.84
C SER A 112 -10.55 7.16 8.11
N GLY A 113 -11.47 7.82 8.83
CA GLY A 113 -12.43 8.75 8.22
C GLY A 113 -13.15 8.13 7.02
N ALA A 114 -13.24 8.88 5.94
CA ALA A 114 -13.93 8.47 4.71
C ALA A 114 -13.34 7.20 4.06
N ASN A 115 -12.08 6.85 4.32
CA ASN A 115 -11.52 5.57 3.83
C ASN A 115 -12.37 4.37 4.28
N ALA A 116 -12.98 4.44 5.49
CA ALA A 116 -13.83 3.39 6.03
C ALA A 116 -15.16 3.22 5.27
N ASN A 117 -15.53 4.18 4.44
CA ASN A 117 -16.77 4.15 3.64
C ASN A 117 -16.53 3.83 2.16
N LEU A 118 -15.28 3.54 1.73
CA LEU A 118 -15.07 3.02 0.38
C LEU A 118 -15.86 1.72 0.21
N SER A 119 -16.75 1.67 -0.75
CA SER A 119 -17.76 0.61 -0.86
C SER A 119 -17.58 -0.25 -2.11
N PRO A 120 -18.13 -1.49 -2.13
CA PRO A 120 -18.19 -2.29 -3.37
C PRO A 120 -18.91 -1.59 -4.52
N THR A 121 -19.88 -0.71 -4.24
CA THR A 121 -20.56 0.11 -5.26
C THR A 121 -19.63 1.14 -5.90
N ASP A 122 -18.71 1.71 -5.10
CA ASP A 122 -17.67 2.60 -5.64
C ASP A 122 -16.72 1.83 -6.58
N ILE A 123 -16.38 0.60 -6.21
CA ILE A 123 -15.54 -0.29 -7.03
C ILE A 123 -16.27 -0.67 -8.33
N GLU A 124 -17.56 -1.01 -8.26
CA GLU A 124 -18.38 -1.29 -9.42
C GLU A 124 -18.44 -0.09 -10.38
N SER A 125 -18.57 1.12 -9.83
CA SER A 125 -18.55 2.36 -10.61
C SER A 125 -17.21 2.63 -11.31
N ALA A 126 -16.11 2.05 -10.81
CA ALA A 126 -14.78 2.12 -11.40
C ALA A 126 -14.41 0.87 -12.24
N SER A 127 -15.35 -0.05 -12.48
CA SER A 127 -15.07 -1.36 -13.09
C SER A 127 -14.46 -1.27 -14.48
N ASP A 128 -14.90 -0.33 -15.32
CA ASP A 128 -14.34 -0.11 -16.67
C ASP A 128 -12.86 0.31 -16.59
N GLU A 129 -12.53 1.12 -15.59
CA GLU A 129 -11.15 1.57 -15.34
C GLU A 129 -10.28 0.42 -14.87
N ILE A 130 -10.78 -0.38 -13.91
CA ILE A 130 -10.09 -1.57 -13.39
C ILE A 130 -9.89 -2.60 -14.51
N SER A 131 -10.92 -2.94 -15.28
CA SER A 131 -10.86 -3.95 -16.33
C SER A 131 -9.95 -3.59 -17.50
N SER A 132 -9.67 -2.29 -17.69
CA SER A 132 -8.78 -1.80 -18.75
C SER A 132 -7.33 -1.62 -18.31
N ALA A 133 -7.01 -1.85 -17.03
CA ALA A 133 -5.66 -1.74 -16.50
C ALA A 133 -4.77 -2.93 -16.89
N ASP A 134 -3.47 -2.75 -16.78
CA ASP A 134 -2.49 -3.84 -16.81
C ASP A 134 -2.30 -4.41 -15.40
N ILE A 135 -2.32 -3.52 -14.39
CA ILE A 135 -2.11 -3.88 -12.97
C ILE A 135 -3.20 -3.26 -12.09
N LEU A 136 -3.74 -4.05 -11.17
CA LEU A 136 -4.42 -3.59 -9.96
C LEU A 136 -3.45 -3.67 -8.77
N LEU A 137 -3.19 -2.54 -8.11
CA LEU A 137 -2.42 -2.49 -6.86
C LEU A 137 -3.33 -2.15 -5.70
N ILE A 138 -3.34 -2.98 -4.64
CA ILE A 138 -4.28 -2.84 -3.52
C ILE A 138 -3.62 -3.14 -2.17
N GLN A 139 -4.10 -2.49 -1.11
CA GLN A 139 -3.64 -2.65 0.27
C GLN A 139 -4.85 -2.92 1.19
N LEU A 140 -4.63 -2.95 2.51
CA LEU A 140 -5.66 -3.33 3.48
C LEU A 140 -6.08 -2.16 4.42
N GLU A 141 -5.91 -0.92 4.00
CA GLU A 141 -6.42 0.27 4.73
C GLU A 141 -7.83 0.70 4.29
N SER A 142 -8.50 -0.10 3.48
CA SER A 142 -9.88 0.09 3.05
C SER A 142 -10.76 -1.07 3.53
N PRO A 143 -12.11 -0.91 3.55
CA PRO A 143 -13.00 -2.00 3.95
C PRO A 143 -12.74 -3.28 3.16
N ILE A 144 -12.72 -4.41 3.86
CA ILE A 144 -12.32 -5.69 3.29
C ILE A 144 -13.23 -6.14 2.14
N GLU A 145 -14.50 -5.78 2.19
CA GLU A 145 -15.48 -6.07 1.14
C GLU A 145 -15.11 -5.36 -0.18
N SER A 146 -14.60 -4.13 -0.08
CA SER A 146 -14.15 -3.35 -1.24
C SER A 146 -12.81 -3.87 -1.77
N VAL A 147 -11.93 -4.33 -0.88
CA VAL A 147 -10.69 -5.02 -1.27
C VAL A 147 -11.03 -6.28 -2.08
N TYR A 148 -11.93 -7.12 -1.57
CA TYR A 148 -12.33 -8.36 -2.24
C TYR A 148 -13.04 -8.08 -3.57
N ALA A 149 -13.93 -7.08 -3.61
CA ALA A 149 -14.60 -6.67 -4.85
C ALA A 149 -13.60 -6.23 -5.92
N SER A 150 -12.58 -5.46 -5.54
CA SER A 150 -11.53 -4.97 -6.45
C SER A 150 -10.68 -6.11 -7.01
N ILE A 151 -10.19 -6.99 -6.12
CA ILE A 151 -9.36 -8.15 -6.50
C ILE A 151 -10.15 -9.04 -7.48
N LYS A 152 -11.41 -9.34 -7.14
CA LYS A 152 -12.24 -10.17 -7.99
C LYS A 152 -12.55 -9.52 -9.34
N SER A 153 -12.87 -8.23 -9.35
CA SER A 153 -13.12 -7.48 -10.59
C SER A 153 -11.90 -7.49 -11.52
N ALA A 154 -10.70 -7.28 -11.00
CA ALA A 154 -9.46 -7.30 -11.76
C ALA A 154 -9.17 -8.70 -12.32
N HIS A 155 -9.21 -9.72 -11.46
CA HIS A 155 -8.92 -11.11 -11.83
C HIS A 155 -9.88 -11.63 -12.91
N ASP A 156 -11.20 -11.39 -12.77
CA ASP A 156 -12.22 -11.83 -13.71
C ASP A 156 -12.04 -11.18 -15.12
N ASN A 157 -11.30 -10.09 -15.21
CA ASN A 157 -10.96 -9.38 -16.45
C ASN A 157 -9.52 -9.60 -16.94
N GLY A 158 -8.76 -10.50 -16.29
CA GLY A 158 -7.38 -10.81 -16.69
C GLY A 158 -6.36 -9.72 -16.37
N VAL A 159 -6.67 -8.84 -15.41
CA VAL A 159 -5.77 -7.81 -14.90
C VAL A 159 -4.89 -8.41 -13.80
N THR A 160 -3.59 -8.20 -13.86
CA THR A 160 -2.66 -8.68 -12.83
C THR A 160 -2.90 -7.99 -11.50
N VAL A 161 -3.08 -8.78 -10.43
CA VAL A 161 -3.38 -8.29 -9.09
C VAL A 161 -2.14 -8.32 -8.21
N ILE A 162 -1.72 -7.16 -7.72
CA ILE A 162 -0.67 -7.01 -6.70
C ILE A 162 -1.33 -6.63 -5.38
N LEU A 163 -1.18 -7.49 -4.36
CA LEU A 163 -1.63 -7.22 -2.99
C LEU A 163 -0.44 -6.88 -2.10
N ASN A 164 -0.44 -5.67 -1.56
CA ASN A 164 0.37 -5.34 -0.39
C ASN A 164 -0.49 -5.55 0.87
N PRO A 165 -0.29 -6.63 1.65
CA PRO A 165 -1.18 -7.00 2.74
C PRO A 165 -0.93 -6.17 4.01
N ALA A 166 -0.83 -4.86 3.84
CA ALA A 166 -0.56 -3.88 4.88
C ALA A 166 -1.77 -2.96 5.13
N PRO A 167 -2.11 -2.65 6.40
CA PRO A 167 -1.52 -3.19 7.64
C PRO A 167 -1.87 -4.65 7.85
N ALA A 168 -1.02 -5.34 8.64
CA ALA A 168 -1.21 -6.73 8.96
C ALA A 168 -2.60 -7.01 9.57
N GLN A 169 -3.38 -7.86 8.92
CA GLN A 169 -4.69 -8.32 9.39
C GLN A 169 -5.00 -9.72 8.82
N GLU A 170 -5.93 -10.42 9.44
CA GLU A 170 -6.40 -11.70 8.94
C GLU A 170 -7.16 -11.52 7.63
N LEU A 171 -6.89 -12.40 6.67
CA LEU A 171 -7.59 -12.47 5.39
C LEU A 171 -8.22 -13.85 5.22
N ASP A 172 -9.36 -13.89 4.54
CA ASP A 172 -9.87 -15.16 4.03
C ASP A 172 -8.95 -15.67 2.93
N ASN A 173 -8.32 -16.84 3.16
CA ASN A 173 -7.40 -17.44 2.21
C ASN A 173 -8.03 -17.71 0.84
N HIS A 174 -9.37 -17.80 0.76
CA HIS A 174 -10.08 -17.97 -0.50
C HIS A 174 -9.92 -16.79 -1.47
N ILE A 175 -9.59 -15.58 -0.98
CA ILE A 175 -9.34 -14.44 -1.86
C ILE A 175 -7.94 -14.48 -2.47
N LEU A 176 -6.97 -15.10 -1.77
CA LEU A 176 -5.56 -15.10 -2.17
C LEU A 176 -5.33 -15.81 -3.52
N LYS A 177 -6.18 -16.78 -3.88
CA LYS A 177 -6.12 -17.45 -5.20
C LYS A 177 -6.39 -16.52 -6.40
N TYR A 178 -6.89 -15.31 -6.17
CA TYR A 178 -7.12 -14.28 -7.18
C TYR A 178 -6.02 -13.21 -7.19
N VAL A 179 -4.98 -13.39 -6.38
CA VAL A 179 -3.82 -12.49 -6.27
C VAL A 179 -2.66 -13.13 -7.02
N ASP A 180 -2.07 -12.40 -7.96
CA ASP A 180 -0.92 -12.89 -8.72
C ASP A 180 0.39 -12.67 -7.95
N ILE A 181 0.52 -11.49 -7.33
CA ILE A 181 1.73 -11.06 -6.64
C ILE A 181 1.38 -10.55 -5.25
N ILE A 182 2.13 -10.98 -4.24
CA ILE A 182 1.96 -10.46 -2.87
C ILE A 182 3.28 -9.85 -2.36
N THR A 183 3.17 -8.66 -1.70
CA THR A 183 4.35 -7.91 -1.22
C THR A 183 4.29 -7.65 0.29
N PRO A 184 4.32 -8.68 1.14
CA PRO A 184 4.29 -8.52 2.59
C PRO A 184 5.65 -8.08 3.15
N ASN A 185 5.63 -7.45 4.33
CA ASN A 185 6.78 -7.47 5.22
C ASN A 185 6.82 -8.76 6.06
N ILE A 186 7.84 -8.93 6.90
CA ILE A 186 8.00 -10.14 7.75
C ILE A 186 6.77 -10.35 8.64
N VAL A 187 6.26 -9.29 9.29
CA VAL A 187 5.15 -9.39 10.24
C VAL A 187 3.86 -9.82 9.52
N GLU A 188 3.59 -9.24 8.37
CA GLU A 188 2.44 -9.56 7.52
C GLU A 188 2.54 -10.99 6.99
N ALA A 189 3.74 -11.39 6.52
CA ALA A 189 3.98 -12.76 6.04
C ALA A 189 3.79 -13.81 7.14
N GLU A 190 4.32 -13.55 8.34
CA GLU A 190 4.14 -14.43 9.50
C GLU A 190 2.66 -14.55 9.92
N MET A 191 1.93 -13.44 9.91
CA MET A 191 0.50 -13.43 10.27
C MET A 191 -0.33 -14.25 9.28
N LEU A 192 -0.11 -14.04 7.97
CA LEU A 192 -0.91 -14.71 6.93
C LEU A 192 -0.60 -16.21 6.79
N THR A 193 0.64 -16.61 7.08
CA THR A 193 1.07 -18.01 6.90
C THR A 193 1.12 -18.82 8.20
N GLY A 194 1.17 -18.15 9.34
CA GLY A 194 1.40 -18.78 10.66
C GLY A 194 2.85 -19.26 10.88
N ILE A 195 3.76 -18.97 9.95
CA ILE A 195 5.16 -19.43 10.00
C ILE A 195 6.06 -18.30 10.49
N LYS A 196 6.84 -18.53 11.54
CA LYS A 196 7.80 -17.55 12.06
C LYS A 196 9.08 -17.51 11.24
N VAL A 197 9.58 -16.29 10.97
CA VAL A 197 10.86 -16.07 10.25
C VAL A 197 12.00 -16.19 11.24
N THR A 198 12.83 -17.22 11.05
CA THR A 198 14.05 -17.48 11.85
C THR A 198 15.30 -17.49 10.99
N ASP A 199 15.18 -17.92 9.74
CA ASP A 199 16.26 -18.08 8.76
C ASP A 199 15.73 -18.07 7.33
N VAL A 200 16.59 -18.35 6.35
CA VAL A 200 16.23 -18.41 4.92
C VAL A 200 15.26 -19.57 4.63
N ASN A 201 15.37 -20.71 5.34
CA ASN A 201 14.48 -21.84 5.10
C ASN A 201 13.05 -21.53 5.53
N SER A 202 12.88 -20.76 6.60
CA SER A 202 11.56 -20.28 7.02
C SER A 202 10.94 -19.31 6.01
N LEU A 203 11.74 -18.44 5.36
CA LEU A 203 11.28 -17.60 4.26
C LEU A 203 10.83 -18.45 3.06
N GLN A 204 11.57 -19.48 2.69
CA GLN A 204 11.17 -20.42 1.64
C GLN A 204 9.85 -21.15 1.99
N SER A 205 9.69 -21.53 3.26
CA SER A 205 8.45 -22.17 3.73
C SER A 205 7.24 -21.23 3.64
N ILE A 206 7.45 -19.94 3.94
CA ILE A 206 6.42 -18.90 3.78
C ILE A 206 6.04 -18.74 2.31
N VAL A 207 7.02 -18.65 1.41
CA VAL A 207 6.78 -18.54 -0.03
C VAL A 207 5.99 -19.75 -0.55
N ASN A 208 6.40 -20.96 -0.18
CA ASN A 208 5.67 -22.18 -0.56
C ASN A 208 4.23 -22.16 -0.04
N ARG A 209 3.98 -21.64 1.16
CA ARG A 209 2.63 -21.50 1.70
C ARG A 209 1.79 -20.51 0.87
N PHE A 210 2.37 -19.41 0.37
CA PHE A 210 1.68 -18.51 -0.54
C PHE A 210 1.40 -19.16 -1.90
N PHE A 211 2.30 -19.99 -2.41
CA PHE A 211 2.04 -20.81 -3.60
C PHE A 211 0.88 -21.80 -3.38
N ASP A 212 0.79 -22.43 -2.20
CA ASP A 212 -0.35 -23.28 -1.83
C ASP A 212 -1.69 -22.51 -1.81
N TYR A 213 -1.66 -21.18 -1.56
CA TYR A 213 -2.83 -20.30 -1.64
C TYR A 213 -3.15 -19.85 -3.08
N GLY A 214 -2.32 -20.19 -4.07
CA GLY A 214 -2.52 -19.88 -5.49
C GLY A 214 -1.82 -18.62 -5.98
N ILE A 215 -0.96 -18.00 -5.17
CA ILE A 215 -0.17 -16.83 -5.56
C ILE A 215 1.02 -17.27 -6.41
N ASN A 216 1.34 -16.53 -7.48
CA ASN A 216 2.42 -16.88 -8.40
C ASN A 216 3.78 -16.34 -7.97
N ASP A 217 3.81 -15.09 -7.49
CA ASP A 217 5.04 -14.39 -7.10
C ASP A 217 4.93 -13.80 -5.69
N VAL A 218 5.98 -13.92 -4.91
CA VAL A 218 6.02 -13.45 -3.52
C VAL A 218 7.26 -12.61 -3.30
N ILE A 219 7.09 -11.39 -2.79
CA ILE A 219 8.19 -10.47 -2.49
C ILE A 219 8.11 -10.06 -1.03
N ILE A 220 8.91 -10.69 -0.16
CA ILE A 220 8.92 -10.38 1.28
C ILE A 220 9.96 -9.31 1.56
N THR A 221 9.53 -8.14 2.02
CA THR A 221 10.46 -7.06 2.39
C THR A 221 11.16 -7.36 3.71
N LEU A 222 12.49 -7.17 3.76
CA LEU A 222 13.37 -7.47 4.90
C LEU A 222 13.98 -6.19 5.51
N GLY A 223 13.39 -5.02 5.25
CA GLY A 223 13.89 -3.73 5.68
C GLY A 223 15.27 -3.42 5.11
N SER A 224 16.23 -3.05 5.95
CA SER A 224 17.60 -2.72 5.53
C SER A 224 18.39 -3.90 4.94
N LYS A 225 17.87 -5.13 5.02
CA LYS A 225 18.47 -6.31 4.40
C LYS A 225 18.06 -6.53 2.95
N GLY A 226 17.10 -5.74 2.42
CA GLY A 226 16.57 -5.89 1.08
C GLY A 226 15.24 -6.64 1.04
N TYR A 227 15.10 -7.61 0.17
CA TYR A 227 13.87 -8.40 0.06
C TYR A 227 14.18 -9.84 -0.36
N PHE A 228 13.24 -10.74 -0.06
CA PHE A 228 13.25 -12.11 -0.52
C PHE A 228 12.23 -12.26 -1.64
N ALA A 229 12.70 -12.59 -2.83
CA ALA A 229 11.85 -12.87 -3.98
C ALA A 229 11.67 -14.38 -4.14
N GLY A 230 10.43 -14.81 -4.32
CA GLY A 230 10.06 -16.18 -4.61
C GLY A 230 9.15 -16.23 -5.83
N ALA A 231 9.61 -16.92 -6.87
CA ALA A 231 8.83 -17.39 -8.01
C ALA A 231 8.96 -18.92 -8.06
N HIS A 232 8.08 -19.59 -8.84
CA HIS A 232 8.07 -21.08 -8.87
C HIS A 232 9.42 -21.69 -9.22
N ASP A 233 10.23 -21.02 -10.05
CA ASP A 233 11.50 -21.53 -10.54
C ASP A 233 12.72 -21.04 -9.75
N ALA A 234 12.57 -20.04 -8.89
CA ALA A 234 13.69 -19.44 -8.17
C ALA A 234 13.27 -18.73 -6.89
N MET A 235 14.10 -18.86 -5.85
CA MET A 235 13.96 -18.12 -4.59
C MET A 235 15.30 -17.50 -4.22
N LYS A 236 15.32 -16.18 -3.96
CA LYS A 236 16.56 -15.44 -3.76
C LYS A 236 16.40 -14.26 -2.82
N ILE A 237 17.43 -13.99 -2.01
CA ILE A 237 17.58 -12.71 -1.31
C ILE A 237 18.23 -11.70 -2.25
N ILE A 238 17.61 -10.56 -2.42
CA ILE A 238 18.17 -9.40 -3.10
C ILE A 238 18.52 -8.37 -2.02
N PRO A 239 19.83 -8.05 -1.86
CA PRO A 239 20.26 -7.14 -0.82
C PRO A 239 19.81 -5.71 -1.11
N ALA A 240 19.54 -4.94 -0.05
CA ALA A 240 19.29 -3.51 -0.18
C ALA A 240 20.55 -2.76 -0.64
N LEU A 241 20.34 -1.66 -1.36
CA LEU A 241 21.42 -0.71 -1.62
C LEU A 241 21.85 -0.07 -0.29
N ASN A 242 23.15 0.11 -0.14
CA ASN A 242 23.69 0.77 1.07
C ASN A 242 23.47 2.29 0.96
N VAL A 243 22.49 2.79 1.69
CA VAL A 243 22.13 4.21 1.76
C VAL A 243 22.06 4.66 3.23
N ALA A 244 22.27 5.94 3.49
CA ALA A 244 22.00 6.54 4.80
C ALA A 244 20.58 7.13 4.79
N PRO A 245 19.56 6.47 5.36
CA PRO A 245 18.20 6.98 5.31
C PRO A 245 18.05 8.21 6.22
N ILE A 246 17.34 9.21 5.74
CA ILE A 246 16.92 10.38 6.52
C ILE A 246 15.55 10.12 7.15
N ASP A 247 14.66 9.51 6.38
CA ASP A 247 13.30 9.11 6.77
C ASP A 247 12.93 7.84 6.02
N THR A 248 12.37 6.86 6.71
CA THR A 248 11.94 5.59 6.13
C THR A 248 10.41 5.47 6.01
N THR A 249 9.68 6.53 6.34
CA THR A 249 8.22 6.59 6.21
C THR A 249 7.82 6.36 4.75
N GLY A 250 6.88 5.45 4.51
CA GLY A 250 6.42 5.11 3.17
C GLY A 250 7.40 4.31 2.31
N ALA A 251 8.57 3.88 2.83
CA ALA A 251 9.52 3.08 2.04
C ALA A 251 8.90 1.79 1.50
N GLY A 252 8.06 1.12 2.29
CA GLY A 252 7.30 -0.06 1.86
C GLY A 252 6.28 0.28 0.77
N ASP A 253 5.65 1.45 0.84
CA ASP A 253 4.69 1.90 -0.18
C ASP A 253 5.40 2.20 -1.50
N VAL A 254 6.54 2.91 -1.45
CA VAL A 254 7.39 3.14 -2.63
C VAL A 254 7.85 1.82 -3.22
N PHE A 255 8.27 0.88 -2.36
CA PHE A 255 8.66 -0.46 -2.79
C PHE A 255 7.52 -1.19 -3.50
N SER A 256 6.28 -1.15 -2.99
CA SER A 256 5.14 -1.83 -3.62
C SER A 256 4.62 -1.12 -4.89
N GLY A 257 4.68 0.21 -4.95
CA GLY A 257 4.30 0.99 -6.14
C GLY A 257 5.26 0.84 -7.30
N SER A 258 6.56 0.62 -7.03
CA SER A 258 7.60 0.51 -8.07
C SER A 258 7.43 -0.73 -8.96
N PRO A 259 7.29 -1.97 -8.42
CA PRO A 259 7.01 -3.14 -9.24
C PRO A 259 5.74 -3.00 -10.08
N ALA A 260 4.68 -2.38 -9.54
CA ALA A 260 3.45 -2.17 -10.30
C ALA A 260 3.70 -1.37 -11.58
N ALA A 261 4.52 -0.30 -11.51
CA ALA A 261 4.88 0.48 -12.69
C ALA A 261 5.71 -0.34 -13.69
N PHE A 262 6.79 -0.99 -13.25
CA PHE A 262 7.65 -1.77 -14.14
C PHE A 262 6.92 -2.95 -14.79
N LEU A 263 6.07 -3.65 -14.05
CA LEU A 263 5.29 -4.76 -14.58
C LEU A 263 4.25 -4.29 -15.60
N SER A 264 3.64 -3.11 -15.41
CA SER A 264 2.72 -2.54 -16.39
C SER A 264 3.39 -2.17 -17.72
N GLU A 265 4.70 -1.93 -17.73
CA GLU A 265 5.52 -1.77 -18.93
C GLU A 265 5.87 -3.09 -19.62
N GLY A 266 5.47 -4.23 -19.04
CA GLY A 266 5.76 -5.57 -19.54
C GLY A 266 7.11 -6.12 -19.09
N MET A 267 7.73 -5.52 -18.07
CA MET A 267 8.88 -6.12 -17.40
C MET A 267 8.42 -7.34 -16.59
N THR A 268 9.32 -8.30 -16.39
CA THR A 268 9.06 -9.48 -15.58
C THR A 268 9.72 -9.36 -14.21
N ILE A 269 9.19 -10.04 -13.20
CA ILE A 269 9.91 -10.28 -11.95
C ILE A 269 10.99 -11.32 -12.27
N GLU A 270 12.06 -10.87 -12.92
CA GLU A 270 13.23 -11.73 -13.05
C GLU A 270 13.96 -11.70 -11.70
N THR A 271 14.15 -12.89 -11.14
CA THR A 271 15.17 -13.10 -10.12
C THR A 271 16.52 -13.00 -10.83
N PRO A 272 17.27 -11.91 -10.64
CA PRO A 272 18.54 -11.72 -11.33
C PRO A 272 19.56 -12.78 -10.94
#